data_8542d3ddfb27e530b5bc0c6be616eac6
#
_entry.id   8542d3ddfb27e530b5bc0c6be616eac6
#
_cell.length_a   1.000
_cell.length_b   1.000
_cell.length_c   1.000
_cell.angle_alpha   90.00
_cell.angle_beta   90.00
_cell.angle_gamma   90.00
#
_symmetry.space_group_name_H-M   'P 1'
#
loop_
_entity.id
_entity.type
_entity.pdbx_description
1 polymer ?
#
loop_
_entity_poly.entity_id
_entity_poly.type
_entity_poly.pdbx_seq_one_letter_code
_entity_poly.pdbx_strand_id
1 'polypeptide(L)'
;MRRNVWKRLACVLLAAVLLLQSGCTFLSEEKLKLRDLEFTVLGEEKIPAELKTIIEEKKAAPFQITYTDNENLYICIGYGQQETGGYSIAVEELYLTDSNICVNTSLLGPDASEKSNKTPSFPY
;
A
#
# COMPACT_ATOMS: atom_id res chain seq x y z
N MET A 1 23.25 -58.43 -9.01
CA MET A 1 23.77 -57.10 -9.32
C MET A 1 22.76 -56.12 -9.93
N ARG A 2 21.77 -56.60 -10.66
CA ARG A 2 20.74 -55.69 -11.26
C ARG A 2 19.82 -55.00 -10.26
N ARG A 3 19.55 -55.59 -9.09
CA ARG A 3 18.66 -55.01 -8.07
C ARG A 3 19.24 -53.75 -7.37
N ASN A 4 20.53 -53.65 -7.25
CA ASN A 4 21.18 -52.52 -6.56
C ASN A 4 21.33 -51.29 -7.47
N VAL A 5 21.40 -51.49 -8.78
CA VAL A 5 21.47 -50.41 -9.77
C VAL A 5 20.12 -49.68 -9.85
N TRP A 6 19.02 -50.42 -9.81
CA TRP A 6 17.68 -49.84 -9.83
C TRP A 6 17.35 -49.01 -8.59
N LYS A 7 17.79 -49.49 -7.41
CA LYS A 7 17.65 -48.75 -6.17
C LYS A 7 18.48 -47.45 -6.17
N ARG A 8 19.65 -47.51 -6.73
CA ARG A 8 20.52 -46.32 -6.88
C ARG A 8 19.97 -45.34 -7.90
N LEU A 9 19.44 -45.78 -9.00
CA LEU A 9 18.78 -44.95 -9.98
C LEU A 9 17.50 -44.31 -9.43
N ALA A 10 16.69 -45.06 -8.67
CA ALA A 10 15.51 -44.55 -8.02
C ALA A 10 15.84 -43.45 -6.98
N CYS A 11 16.92 -43.64 -6.20
CA CYS A 11 17.39 -42.62 -5.24
C CYS A 11 17.91 -41.36 -5.93
N VAL A 12 18.62 -41.50 -7.05
CA VAL A 12 19.12 -40.35 -7.82
C VAL A 12 17.97 -39.59 -8.48
N LEU A 13 16.98 -40.26 -9.02
CA LEU A 13 15.76 -39.65 -9.58
C LEU A 13 14.94 -38.94 -8.49
N LEU A 14 14.80 -39.54 -7.32
CA LEU A 14 14.09 -38.92 -6.20
C LEU A 14 14.81 -37.67 -5.69
N ALA A 15 16.13 -37.70 -5.59
CA ALA A 15 16.96 -36.56 -5.23
C ALA A 15 16.88 -35.44 -6.27
N ALA A 16 16.83 -35.76 -7.57
CA ALA A 16 16.68 -34.80 -8.64
C ALA A 16 15.30 -34.11 -8.59
N VAL A 17 14.23 -34.84 -8.28
CA VAL A 17 12.87 -34.28 -8.12
C VAL A 17 12.80 -33.36 -6.90
N LEU A 18 13.46 -33.69 -5.80
CA LEU A 18 13.52 -32.82 -4.61
C LEU A 18 14.29 -31.53 -4.86
N LEU A 19 15.35 -31.57 -5.69
CA LEU A 19 16.10 -30.37 -6.09
C LEU A 19 15.31 -29.45 -7.00
N LEU A 20 14.39 -29.98 -7.81
CA LEU A 20 13.52 -29.18 -8.67
C LEU A 20 12.42 -28.44 -7.88
N GLN A 21 12.05 -28.93 -6.71
CA GLN A 21 11.05 -28.28 -5.86
C GLN A 21 11.60 -27.07 -5.06
N SER A 22 12.90 -26.99 -4.88
CA SER A 22 13.51 -25.86 -4.20
C SER A 22 13.65 -24.61 -5.07
N GLY A 23 13.33 -24.68 -6.35
CA GLY A 23 13.38 -23.55 -7.29
C GLY A 23 12.13 -22.68 -7.33
N CYS A 24 11.06 -23.03 -6.60
CA CYS A 24 9.80 -22.27 -6.60
C CYS A 24 9.68 -21.28 -5.42
N THR A 25 10.74 -21.05 -4.69
CA THR A 25 10.73 -20.17 -3.56
C THR A 25 11.08 -18.74 -3.93
N PHE A 26 10.14 -17.86 -3.62
CA PHE A 26 10.36 -16.44 -3.42
C PHE A 26 10.72 -15.62 -4.66
N LEU A 27 9.82 -15.59 -5.61
CA LEU A 27 9.54 -14.33 -6.24
C LEU A 27 8.61 -13.53 -5.31
N SER A 28 9.10 -13.12 -4.17
CA SER A 28 8.55 -11.95 -3.53
C SER A 28 8.84 -10.81 -4.50
N GLU A 29 7.80 -10.34 -5.15
CA GLU A 29 7.87 -9.12 -5.93
C GLU A 29 8.10 -7.95 -4.97
N GLU A 30 9.30 -7.84 -4.44
CA GLU A 30 9.78 -6.57 -3.96
C GLU A 30 9.89 -5.66 -5.17
N LYS A 31 8.86 -4.86 -5.38
CA LYS A 31 8.88 -3.82 -6.40
C LYS A 31 10.05 -2.89 -6.09
N LEU A 32 11.11 -2.99 -6.88
CA LEU A 32 12.28 -2.18 -6.71
C LEU A 32 11.91 -0.71 -6.88
N LYS A 33 12.15 0.06 -5.83
CA LYS A 33 12.03 1.50 -5.85
C LYS A 33 13.03 2.08 -6.84
N LEU A 34 12.54 2.76 -7.87
CA LEU A 34 13.38 3.46 -8.84
C LEU A 34 13.82 4.81 -8.33
N ARG A 35 12.90 5.59 -7.76
CA ARG A 35 13.19 6.92 -7.20
C ARG A 35 12.07 7.38 -6.28
N ASP A 36 12.41 8.23 -5.33
CA ASP A 36 11.44 9.02 -4.58
C ASP A 36 10.81 10.09 -5.46
N LEU A 37 9.55 10.37 -5.23
CA LEU A 37 8.82 11.44 -5.91
C LEU A 37 8.65 12.62 -4.96
N GLU A 38 8.80 13.82 -5.51
CA GLU A 38 8.47 15.04 -4.79
C GLU A 38 6.96 15.24 -4.76
N PHE A 39 6.43 15.65 -3.63
CA PHE A 39 5.00 15.91 -3.47
C PHE A 39 4.76 17.05 -2.50
N THR A 40 3.56 17.60 -2.56
CA THR A 40 3.08 18.62 -1.63
C THR A 40 1.75 18.15 -1.04
N VAL A 41 1.62 18.20 0.28
CA VAL A 41 0.35 17.94 0.94
C VAL A 41 -0.51 19.20 0.86
N LEU A 42 -1.70 19.07 0.27
CA LEU A 42 -2.61 20.18 0.06
C LEU A 42 -3.57 20.37 1.24
N GLY A 43 -3.80 21.64 1.60
CA GLY A 43 -4.93 22.01 2.46
C GLY A 43 -6.25 21.94 1.68
N GLU A 44 -7.36 21.89 2.41
CA GLU A 44 -8.72 21.77 1.82
C GLU A 44 -9.03 22.89 0.81
N GLU A 45 -8.55 24.08 1.02
CA GLU A 45 -8.78 25.23 0.15
C GLU A 45 -8.13 25.11 -1.24
N LYS A 46 -7.16 24.23 -1.38
CA LYS A 46 -6.44 24.00 -2.64
C LYS A 46 -6.91 22.75 -3.38
N ILE A 47 -7.83 22.00 -2.83
CA ILE A 47 -8.37 20.80 -3.47
C ILE A 47 -9.34 21.23 -4.58
N PRO A 48 -9.20 20.67 -5.80
CA PRO A 48 -10.17 20.93 -6.88
C PRO A 48 -11.60 20.60 -6.47
N ALA A 49 -12.56 21.42 -6.89
CA ALA A 49 -13.96 21.26 -6.49
C ALA A 49 -14.55 19.90 -6.87
N GLU A 50 -14.20 19.36 -8.03
CA GLU A 50 -14.64 18.05 -8.47
C GLU A 50 -14.10 16.93 -7.58
N LEU A 51 -12.84 17.03 -7.18
CA LEU A 51 -12.20 16.10 -6.25
C LEU A 51 -12.84 16.17 -4.87
N LYS A 52 -13.17 17.36 -4.37
CA LYS A 52 -13.91 17.52 -3.10
C LYS A 52 -15.24 16.79 -3.10
N THR A 53 -15.99 16.86 -4.18
CA THR A 53 -17.25 16.15 -4.32
C THR A 53 -17.06 14.64 -4.18
N ILE A 54 -16.06 14.10 -4.82
CA ILE A 54 -15.72 12.66 -4.75
C ILE A 54 -15.31 12.27 -3.32
N ILE A 55 -14.51 13.08 -2.66
CA ILE A 55 -14.09 12.86 -1.28
C ILE A 55 -15.29 12.81 -0.34
N GLU A 56 -16.22 13.76 -0.45
CA GLU A 56 -17.43 13.80 0.37
C GLU A 56 -18.29 12.54 0.22
N GLU A 57 -18.35 11.97 -0.97
CA GLU A 57 -19.07 10.72 -1.21
C GLU A 57 -18.36 9.49 -0.63
N LYS A 58 -17.04 9.50 -0.54
CA LYS A 58 -16.22 8.32 -0.20
C LYS A 58 -15.68 8.30 1.21
N LYS A 59 -15.58 9.42 1.88
CA LYS A 59 -14.83 9.58 3.14
C LYS A 59 -15.36 8.74 4.33
N ALA A 60 -16.60 8.27 4.29
CA ALA A 60 -17.17 7.44 5.35
C ALA A 60 -16.52 6.06 5.45
N ALA A 61 -15.91 5.57 4.38
CA ALA A 61 -15.17 4.32 4.32
C ALA A 61 -13.72 4.57 3.90
N PRO A 62 -12.77 3.68 4.21
CA PRO A 62 -11.42 3.80 3.67
C PRO A 62 -11.43 3.84 2.15
N PHE A 63 -10.66 4.74 1.57
CA PHE A 63 -10.60 4.89 0.11
C PHE A 63 -9.22 5.36 -0.34
N GLN A 64 -8.95 5.09 -1.61
CA GLN A 64 -7.79 5.63 -2.32
C GLN A 64 -8.21 5.95 -3.75
N ILE A 65 -8.02 7.18 -4.15
CA ILE A 65 -8.33 7.64 -5.51
C ILE A 65 -7.21 8.51 -6.07
N THR A 66 -7.14 8.55 -7.37
CA THR A 66 -6.29 9.50 -8.10
C THR A 66 -7.17 10.39 -8.97
N TYR A 67 -6.78 11.64 -9.09
CA TYR A 67 -7.43 12.63 -9.92
C TYR A 67 -6.37 13.42 -10.69
N THR A 68 -6.59 13.64 -11.95
CA THR A 68 -5.62 14.35 -12.81
C THR A 68 -6.31 15.54 -13.45
N ASP A 69 -5.70 16.69 -13.33
CA ASP A 69 -6.01 17.86 -14.15
C ASP A 69 -4.91 18.08 -15.20
N ASN A 70 -4.93 19.23 -15.88
CA ASN A 70 -3.95 19.52 -16.93
C ASN A 70 -2.51 19.67 -16.43
N GLU A 71 -2.31 19.90 -15.13
CA GLU A 71 -1.01 20.27 -14.57
C GLU A 71 -0.52 19.28 -13.51
N ASN A 72 -1.44 18.63 -12.78
CA ASN A 72 -1.10 17.87 -11.59
C ASN A 72 -1.82 16.53 -11.52
N LEU A 73 -1.15 15.57 -10.90
CA LEU A 73 -1.74 14.34 -10.41
C LEU A 73 -2.00 14.48 -8.91
N TYR A 74 -3.23 14.28 -8.50
CA TYR A 74 -3.63 14.27 -7.10
C TYR A 74 -3.82 12.83 -6.63
N ILE A 75 -3.27 12.54 -5.47
CA ILE A 75 -3.46 11.26 -4.80
C ILE A 75 -4.20 11.54 -3.50
N CYS A 76 -5.36 10.93 -3.33
CA CYS A 76 -6.18 11.11 -2.15
C CYS A 76 -6.39 9.79 -1.43
N ILE A 77 -6.08 9.76 -0.14
CA ILE A 77 -6.17 8.58 0.71
C ILE A 77 -6.99 8.94 1.93
N GLY A 78 -8.03 8.16 2.19
CA GLY A 78 -8.88 8.30 3.36
C GLY A 78 -8.89 7.03 4.19
N TYR A 79 -8.98 7.20 5.50
CA TYR A 79 -8.99 6.10 6.46
C TYR A 79 -10.39 5.76 6.97
N GLY A 80 -11.43 6.40 6.42
CA GLY A 80 -12.79 6.19 6.85
C GLY A 80 -13.15 6.90 8.15
N GLN A 81 -14.34 6.61 8.66
CA GLN A 81 -14.81 7.22 9.90
C GLN A 81 -14.00 6.78 11.10
N GLN A 82 -13.57 7.75 11.91
CA GLN A 82 -12.95 7.55 13.22
C GLN A 82 -13.93 8.00 14.31
N GLU A 83 -13.82 7.42 15.49
CA GLU A 83 -14.75 7.68 16.60
C GLU A 83 -14.64 9.11 17.17
N THR A 84 -13.46 9.71 17.04
CA THR A 84 -13.17 11.04 17.58
C THR A 84 -12.46 11.92 16.56
N GLY A 85 -12.35 13.20 16.83
CA GLY A 85 -11.46 14.12 16.11
C GLY A 85 -10.00 13.95 16.49
N GLY A 86 -9.12 14.76 15.91
CA GLY A 86 -7.69 14.79 16.23
C GLY A 86 -6.84 13.77 15.47
N TYR A 87 -7.41 13.04 14.53
CA TYR A 87 -6.65 12.16 13.65
C TYR A 87 -6.03 12.94 12.49
N SER A 88 -4.82 12.57 12.12
CA SER A 88 -4.11 13.09 10.96
C SER A 88 -3.43 11.97 10.18
N ILE A 89 -3.10 12.26 8.93
CA ILE A 89 -2.44 11.30 8.05
C ILE A 89 -1.04 11.81 7.74
N ALA A 90 -0.04 10.97 7.99
CA ALA A 90 1.33 11.23 7.57
C ALA A 90 1.64 10.46 6.28
N VAL A 91 2.24 11.13 5.32
CA VAL A 91 2.80 10.49 4.13
C VAL A 91 4.25 10.11 4.45
N GLU A 92 4.49 8.83 4.62
CA GLU A 92 5.81 8.29 4.97
C GLU A 92 6.73 8.23 3.75
N GLU A 93 6.21 7.73 2.64
CA GLU A 93 6.93 7.57 1.39
C GLU A 93 6.01 7.76 0.19
N LEU A 94 6.57 8.35 -0.85
CA LEU A 94 5.98 8.37 -2.19
C LEU A 94 7.08 8.09 -3.19
N TYR A 95 6.96 7.00 -3.94
CA TYR A 95 8.02 6.59 -4.84
C TYR A 95 7.49 5.91 -6.10
N LEU A 96 8.35 5.90 -7.12
CA LEU A 96 8.08 5.27 -8.41
C LEU A 96 8.74 3.90 -8.47
N THR A 97 8.01 2.93 -8.98
CA THR A 97 8.54 1.64 -9.43
C THR A 97 8.52 1.59 -10.96
N ASP A 98 8.90 0.46 -11.54
CA ASP A 98 8.85 0.26 -12.99
C ASP A 98 7.44 0.38 -13.60
N SER A 99 6.40 0.13 -12.82
CA SER A 99 5.02 0.07 -13.29
C SER A 99 4.01 0.88 -12.48
N ASN A 100 4.38 1.35 -11.29
CA ASN A 100 3.44 1.98 -10.36
C ASN A 100 4.04 3.15 -9.59
N ILE A 101 3.14 4.00 -9.10
CA ILE A 101 3.45 4.94 -8.02
C ILE A 101 2.98 4.31 -6.71
N CYS A 102 3.89 4.20 -5.75
CA CYS A 102 3.61 3.65 -4.43
C CYS A 102 3.58 4.75 -3.38
N VAL A 103 2.57 4.74 -2.56
CA VAL A 103 2.42 5.67 -1.44
C VAL A 103 2.28 4.88 -0.15
N ASN A 104 3.04 5.25 0.85
CA ASN A 104 2.97 4.69 2.19
C ASN A 104 2.53 5.78 3.15
N THR A 105 1.45 5.54 3.86
CA THR A 105 0.87 6.50 4.81
C THR A 105 0.64 5.84 6.16
N SER A 106 0.57 6.66 7.20
CA SER A 106 0.14 6.22 8.52
C SER A 106 -0.91 7.16 9.10
N LEU A 107 -1.84 6.59 9.85
CA LEU A 107 -2.84 7.34 10.59
C LEU A 107 -2.29 7.65 11.98
N LEU A 108 -2.22 8.94 12.31
CA LEU A 108 -1.79 9.41 13.61
C LEU A 108 -3.02 9.67 14.47
N GLY A 109 -3.07 9.05 15.64
CA GLY A 109 -4.18 9.22 16.56
C GLY A 109 -4.11 10.52 17.35
N PRO A 110 -5.22 10.90 17.99
CA PRO A 110 -5.27 12.09 18.82
C PRO A 110 -4.51 11.93 20.13
N ASP A 111 -4.10 13.06 20.71
CA ASP A 111 -3.59 13.12 22.08
C ASP A 111 -4.67 12.76 23.10
N ALA A 112 -4.27 12.39 24.32
CA ALA A 112 -5.21 11.99 25.38
C ALA A 112 -6.25 13.08 25.70
N SER A 113 -5.91 14.35 25.56
CA SER A 113 -6.83 15.49 25.76
C SER A 113 -7.88 15.60 24.65
N GLU A 114 -7.55 15.17 23.44
CA GLU A 114 -8.45 15.21 22.28
C GLU A 114 -9.43 14.02 22.25
N LYS A 115 -9.08 12.90 22.92
CA LYS A 115 -9.96 11.72 23.05
C LYS A 115 -11.26 11.97 23.80
N SER A 116 -11.36 13.08 24.53
CA SER A 116 -12.59 13.47 25.22
C SER A 116 -13.67 14.01 24.27
N ASN A 117 -13.30 14.39 23.06
CA ASN A 117 -14.23 14.83 22.03
C ASN A 117 -14.75 13.61 21.24
N LYS A 118 -16.00 13.23 21.49
CA LYS A 118 -16.65 12.08 20.86
C LYS A 118 -17.29 12.38 19.48
N THR A 119 -16.93 13.49 18.85
CA THR A 119 -17.43 13.82 17.52
C THR A 119 -16.67 12.98 16.48
N PRO A 120 -17.37 12.20 15.64
CA PRO A 120 -16.72 11.45 14.58
C PRO A 120 -15.95 12.34 13.61
N SER A 121 -14.85 11.83 13.08
CA SER A 121 -14.06 12.49 12.04
C SER A 121 -13.81 11.56 10.85
N PHE A 122 -13.45 12.17 9.73
CA PHE A 122 -13.22 11.47 8.46
C PHE A 122 -11.89 11.93 7.87
N PRO A 123 -10.74 11.46 8.42
CA PRO A 123 -9.43 11.91 7.96
C PRO A 123 -9.13 11.45 6.53
N TYR A 124 -8.61 12.36 5.74
CA TYR A 124 -8.13 12.10 4.38
C TYR A 124 -6.99 13.05 4.01
#